data_1e6022d8a4531002e44197ec9c7594b7
#
_entry.id   1e6022d8a4531002e44197ec9c7594b7
#
_cell.length_a   1.000
_cell.length_b   1.000
_cell.length_c   1.000
_cell.angle_alpha   90.00
_cell.angle_beta   90.00
_cell.angle_gamma   90.00
#
_symmetry.space_group_name_H-M   'P 1'
#
loop_
_entity.id
_entity.type
_entity.pdbx_description
1 polymer ?
#
loop_
_entity_poly.entity_id
_entity_poly.type
_entity_poly.pdbx_seq_one_letter_code
_entity_poly.pdbx_strand_id
1 'polypeptide(L)'
;MNAKYLLFLLCTLAVIACQPSGGDDTPAVAFYYWRTTFDLTPTERRVLEDCDVKHLYIRYFDVKIDPASGMIVPEAPVRFRSLPPKGIRVTPVIFITNRVMLRRETNVDTLAANIAAYIRRINRAVGLPEPNEVQIDCDWSTGSRDRFMLFIDTLKRHGGFRNLSATIRLHQAKHHTITRIPGVDHGVLMYYNMGSVETDTVNSIYDRKIAKRYLGSLKVYPLPMDVALPIYAWGIHFSEGRVTELINRIHRADFEQDTNFLVPHGSNLITVKHSLIKGGRYYRTGDEVRIEEVTSKDLLEMARDLSRHMPTRPREVIFFDLDEHHFNKYITNYESETNFFKDVVRCF
;
A
#
# COMPACT_ATOMS: atom_id res chain seq x y z
N MET A 1 5.53 -40.14 53.15
CA MET A 1 5.46 -38.83 52.45
C MET A 1 4.01 -38.41 52.47
N ASN A 2 3.65 -37.35 53.22
CA ASN A 2 2.24 -37.00 53.48
C ASN A 2 1.56 -36.42 52.26
N ALA A 3 0.35 -36.84 51.93
CA ALA A 3 -0.47 -36.41 50.80
C ALA A 3 -0.65 -34.89 50.69
N LYS A 4 -0.48 -34.15 51.79
CA LYS A 4 -0.50 -32.69 51.85
C LYS A 4 0.68 -32.03 51.13
N TYR A 5 1.86 -32.65 51.07
CA TYR A 5 3.02 -32.13 50.37
C TYR A 5 2.97 -32.43 48.87
N LEU A 6 2.28 -33.51 48.49
CA LEU A 6 2.04 -33.80 47.07
C LEU A 6 1.08 -32.83 46.42
N LEU A 7 0.05 -32.40 47.17
CA LEU A 7 -0.93 -31.40 46.69
C LEU A 7 -0.33 -29.99 46.57
N PHE A 8 0.61 -29.63 47.48
CA PHE A 8 1.30 -28.35 47.44
C PHE A 8 2.31 -28.30 46.27
N LEU A 9 2.97 -29.43 45.95
CA LEU A 9 3.88 -29.53 44.81
C LEU A 9 3.16 -29.49 43.45
N LEU A 10 1.94 -30.04 43.38
CA LEU A 10 1.07 -29.97 42.19
C LEU A 10 0.49 -28.56 41.96
N CYS A 11 0.19 -27.81 43.03
CA CYS A 11 -0.27 -26.43 42.91
C CYS A 11 0.85 -25.45 42.50
N THR A 12 2.10 -25.70 42.88
CA THR A 12 3.22 -24.85 42.46
C THR A 12 3.65 -25.09 41.01
N LEU A 13 3.41 -26.28 40.47
CA LEU A 13 3.66 -26.58 39.04
C LEU A 13 2.62 -26.00 38.09
N ALA A 14 1.38 -25.73 38.59
CA ALA A 14 0.32 -25.13 37.79
C ALA A 14 0.45 -23.61 37.58
N VAL A 15 1.30 -22.93 38.37
CA VAL A 15 1.49 -21.46 38.26
C VAL A 15 2.58 -21.08 37.25
N ILE A 16 3.36 -22.05 36.74
CA ILE A 16 4.45 -21.76 35.76
C ILE A 16 3.94 -21.83 34.29
N ALA A 17 2.69 -22.23 34.05
CA ALA A 17 2.16 -22.43 32.69
C ALA A 17 1.40 -21.22 32.10
N CYS A 18 1.39 -20.07 32.74
CA CYS A 18 0.84 -18.83 32.20
C CYS A 18 1.84 -17.67 32.40
N GLN A 19 2.99 -17.77 31.75
CA GLN A 19 3.64 -16.56 31.30
C GLN A 19 2.93 -16.15 30.03
N PRO A 20 2.30 -14.97 29.97
CA PRO A 20 1.98 -14.38 28.69
C PRO A 20 3.31 -14.23 27.98
N SER A 21 3.44 -14.85 26.81
CA SER A 21 4.52 -14.53 25.89
C SER A 21 4.39 -13.02 25.61
N GLY A 22 5.20 -12.21 26.29
CA GLY A 22 5.35 -10.80 26.02
C GLY A 22 6.06 -10.63 24.68
N GLY A 23 5.41 -11.06 23.62
CA GLY A 23 5.71 -10.58 22.28
C GLY A 23 5.36 -9.10 22.27
N ASP A 24 6.26 -8.28 21.82
CA ASP A 24 6.00 -6.88 21.54
C ASP A 24 4.79 -6.84 20.59
N ASP A 25 3.63 -6.42 21.12
CA ASP A 25 2.35 -6.38 20.38
C ASP A 25 2.35 -5.32 19.26
N THR A 26 3.48 -4.65 19.04
CA THR A 26 3.63 -3.61 18.01
C THR A 26 3.50 -4.22 16.60
N PRO A 27 2.71 -3.63 15.70
CA PRO A 27 2.63 -4.08 14.32
C PRO A 27 4.00 -4.11 13.64
N ALA A 28 4.22 -5.08 12.77
CA ALA A 28 5.44 -5.15 11.99
C ALA A 28 5.47 -4.05 10.91
N VAL A 29 6.69 -3.55 10.62
CA VAL A 29 6.92 -2.67 9.46
C VAL A 29 7.01 -3.50 8.20
N ALA A 30 6.24 -3.15 7.18
CA ALA A 30 6.29 -3.73 5.85
C ALA A 30 6.29 -2.64 4.77
N PHE A 31 6.64 -3.00 3.56
CA PHE A 31 6.62 -2.07 2.44
C PHE A 31 5.99 -2.69 1.19
N TYR A 32 5.31 -1.86 0.41
CA TYR A 32 5.05 -2.12 -1.00
C TYR A 32 6.31 -1.82 -1.82
N TYR A 33 6.54 -2.65 -2.85
CA TYR A 33 7.51 -2.36 -3.91
C TYR A 33 6.75 -2.29 -5.24
N TRP A 34 6.67 -1.10 -5.83
CA TRP A 34 5.73 -0.87 -6.94
C TRP A 34 6.40 -0.69 -8.30
N ARG A 35 7.73 -0.76 -8.36
CA ARG A 35 8.49 -0.65 -9.61
C ARG A 35 8.43 -1.95 -10.44
N THR A 36 8.55 -1.81 -11.77
CA THR A 36 8.55 -2.95 -12.71
C THR A 36 9.86 -3.71 -12.76
N THR A 37 10.93 -3.17 -12.17
CA THR A 37 12.22 -3.85 -12.01
C THR A 37 12.53 -3.91 -10.53
N PHE A 38 12.63 -5.13 -9.98
CA PHE A 38 13.05 -5.32 -8.60
C PHE A 38 14.57 -5.25 -8.53
N ASP A 39 15.05 -4.18 -7.93
CA ASP A 39 16.45 -3.95 -7.65
C ASP A 39 16.56 -2.94 -6.51
N LEU A 40 17.02 -3.40 -5.35
CA LEU A 40 17.10 -2.57 -4.16
C LEU A 40 18.41 -1.77 -4.16
N THR A 41 18.31 -0.46 -3.95
CA THR A 41 19.47 0.39 -3.72
C THR A 41 20.10 0.08 -2.35
N PRO A 42 21.37 0.50 -2.11
CA PRO A 42 21.98 0.35 -0.78
C PRO A 42 21.16 1.04 0.33
N THR A 43 20.55 2.18 0.03
CA THR A 43 19.70 2.93 0.98
C THR A 43 18.44 2.15 1.31
N GLU A 44 17.76 1.60 0.29
CA GLU A 44 16.57 0.77 0.49
C GLU A 44 16.88 -0.48 1.31
N ARG A 45 18.01 -1.16 1.06
CA ARG A 45 18.44 -2.32 1.86
C ARG A 45 18.64 -1.94 3.32
N ARG A 46 19.31 -0.81 3.59
CA ARG A 46 19.54 -0.32 4.96
C ARG A 46 18.22 -0.05 5.68
N VAL A 47 17.25 0.59 5.03
CA VAL A 47 15.92 0.83 5.61
C VAL A 47 15.22 -0.46 5.98
N LEU A 48 15.30 -1.49 5.13
CA LEU A 48 14.73 -2.80 5.45
C LEU A 48 15.40 -3.43 6.69
N GLU A 49 16.71 -3.31 6.83
CA GLU A 49 17.47 -3.79 7.98
C GLU A 49 17.14 -2.98 9.26
N ASP A 50 17.22 -1.65 9.19
CA ASP A 50 16.98 -0.75 10.32
C ASP A 50 15.55 -0.88 10.86
N CYS A 51 14.57 -1.14 9.99
CA CYS A 51 13.18 -1.37 10.37
C CYS A 51 12.87 -2.82 10.75
N ASP A 52 13.83 -3.74 10.66
CA ASP A 52 13.62 -5.19 10.85
C ASP A 52 12.51 -5.75 9.96
N VAL A 53 12.45 -5.30 8.71
CA VAL A 53 11.40 -5.70 7.76
C VAL A 53 11.50 -7.18 7.43
N LYS A 54 10.40 -7.90 7.62
CA LYS A 54 10.29 -9.34 7.31
C LYS A 54 9.34 -9.63 6.15
N HIS A 55 8.69 -8.61 5.61
CA HIS A 55 7.68 -8.78 4.57
C HIS A 55 7.72 -7.65 3.54
N LEU A 56 7.69 -8.04 2.26
CA LEU A 56 7.55 -7.14 1.11
C LEU A 56 6.34 -7.55 0.26
N TYR A 57 5.52 -6.57 -0.07
CA TYR A 57 4.42 -6.67 -1.03
C TYR A 57 4.93 -6.18 -2.38
N ILE A 58 5.23 -7.09 -3.31
CA ILE A 58 5.84 -6.73 -4.60
C ILE A 58 4.78 -6.78 -5.70
N ARG A 59 4.60 -5.66 -6.42
CA ARG A 59 3.77 -5.63 -7.61
C ARG A 59 4.37 -6.55 -8.68
N TYR A 60 3.63 -7.62 -9.03
CA TYR A 60 4.11 -8.58 -10.03
C TYR A 60 3.74 -8.18 -11.44
N PHE A 61 2.48 -7.83 -11.66
CA PHE A 61 1.97 -7.36 -12.95
C PHE A 61 0.58 -6.74 -12.78
N ASP A 62 0.18 -5.96 -13.79
CA ASP A 62 -1.19 -5.49 -13.93
C ASP A 62 -1.96 -6.44 -14.84
N VAL A 63 -3.28 -6.49 -14.66
CA VAL A 63 -4.20 -7.15 -15.57
C VAL A 63 -5.12 -6.11 -16.17
N LYS A 64 -5.03 -5.95 -17.48
CA LYS A 64 -5.77 -4.92 -18.22
C LYS A 64 -6.44 -5.51 -19.47
N ILE A 65 -7.35 -4.73 -20.04
CA ILE A 65 -7.86 -4.98 -21.40
C ILE A 65 -6.94 -4.23 -22.35
N ASP A 66 -6.28 -4.95 -23.23
CA ASP A 66 -5.47 -4.36 -24.30
C ASP A 66 -6.37 -3.58 -25.26
N PRO A 67 -6.13 -2.28 -25.49
CA PRO A 67 -6.99 -1.47 -26.34
C PRO A 67 -7.04 -1.91 -27.81
N ALA A 68 -5.96 -2.53 -28.32
CA ALA A 68 -5.86 -2.91 -29.71
C ALA A 68 -6.58 -4.23 -30.01
N SER A 69 -6.40 -5.24 -29.16
CA SER A 69 -6.97 -6.58 -29.36
C SER A 69 -8.28 -6.80 -28.59
N GLY A 70 -8.56 -5.98 -27.58
CA GLY A 70 -9.65 -6.19 -26.64
C GLY A 70 -9.43 -7.39 -25.72
N MET A 71 -8.26 -8.02 -25.72
CA MET A 71 -7.96 -9.18 -24.87
C MET A 71 -7.56 -8.76 -23.47
N ILE A 72 -7.82 -9.62 -22.48
CA ILE A 72 -7.31 -9.43 -21.11
C ILE A 72 -5.87 -9.96 -21.10
N VAL A 73 -4.92 -9.08 -20.78
CA VAL A 73 -3.49 -9.38 -20.82
C VAL A 73 -2.80 -8.97 -19.51
N PRO A 74 -1.72 -9.67 -19.11
CA PRO A 74 -0.81 -9.17 -18.11
C PRO A 74 0.06 -8.06 -18.73
N GLU A 75 0.23 -6.94 -17.99
CA GLU A 75 1.06 -5.81 -18.40
C GLU A 75 2.16 -5.54 -17.39
N ALA A 76 3.30 -5.07 -17.88
CA ALA A 76 4.45 -4.63 -17.11
C ALA A 76 4.85 -5.63 -16.01
N PRO A 77 5.14 -6.90 -16.35
CA PRO A 77 5.54 -7.88 -15.36
C PRO A 77 6.86 -7.47 -14.69
N VAL A 78 6.97 -7.76 -13.39
CA VAL A 78 8.18 -7.50 -12.63
C VAL A 78 9.36 -8.29 -13.19
N ARG A 79 10.50 -7.61 -13.28
CA ARG A 79 11.81 -8.21 -13.63
C ARG A 79 12.73 -8.14 -12.43
N PHE A 80 13.18 -9.27 -11.94
CA PHE A 80 14.11 -9.32 -10.81
C PHE A 80 15.55 -9.19 -11.35
N ARG A 81 16.24 -8.11 -11.03
CA ARG A 81 17.69 -7.95 -11.21
C ARG A 81 18.47 -8.51 -10.02
N SER A 82 17.89 -8.44 -8.84
CA SER A 82 18.38 -9.05 -7.63
C SER A 82 17.25 -9.78 -6.91
N LEU A 83 17.57 -10.72 -6.04
CA LEU A 83 16.58 -11.38 -5.20
C LEU A 83 16.27 -10.54 -3.95
N PRO A 84 15.07 -10.67 -3.37
CA PRO A 84 14.79 -10.15 -2.05
C PRO A 84 15.79 -10.68 -1.02
N PRO A 85 16.16 -9.87 0.00
CA PRO A 85 17.06 -10.31 1.05
C PRO A 85 16.57 -11.60 1.73
N LYS A 86 17.50 -12.45 2.16
CA LYS A 86 17.15 -13.70 2.86
C LYS A 86 16.33 -13.40 4.13
N GLY A 87 15.30 -14.20 4.36
CA GLY A 87 14.41 -14.03 5.52
C GLY A 87 13.25 -13.06 5.31
N ILE A 88 13.23 -12.31 4.21
CA ILE A 88 12.10 -11.48 3.83
C ILE A 88 11.08 -12.32 3.03
N ARG A 89 9.87 -12.39 3.54
CA ARG A 89 8.72 -13.00 2.86
C ARG A 89 8.26 -12.07 1.73
N VAL A 90 7.85 -12.64 0.61
CA VAL A 90 7.29 -11.89 -0.53
C VAL A 90 5.84 -12.27 -0.73
N THR A 91 4.97 -11.28 -0.78
CA THR A 91 3.60 -11.40 -1.27
C THR A 91 3.51 -10.77 -2.67
N PRO A 92 3.27 -11.57 -3.72
CA PRO A 92 2.93 -11.06 -5.03
C PRO A 92 1.64 -10.22 -4.98
N VAL A 93 1.69 -8.99 -5.50
CA VAL A 93 0.52 -8.14 -5.66
C VAL A 93 0.15 -8.06 -7.13
N ILE A 94 -1.11 -8.36 -7.43
CA ILE A 94 -1.66 -8.31 -8.77
C ILE A 94 -2.67 -7.17 -8.84
N PHE A 95 -2.37 -6.14 -9.62
CA PHE A 95 -3.31 -5.06 -9.86
C PHE A 95 -4.25 -5.42 -11.01
N ILE A 96 -5.55 -5.46 -10.74
CA ILE A 96 -6.57 -5.73 -11.75
C ILE A 96 -7.41 -4.49 -11.96
N THR A 97 -7.33 -3.92 -13.16
CA THR A 97 -8.16 -2.75 -13.47
C THR A 97 -9.63 -3.08 -13.36
N ASN A 98 -10.43 -2.18 -12.77
CA ASN A 98 -11.88 -2.38 -12.62
C ASN A 98 -12.60 -2.66 -13.95
N ARG A 99 -12.06 -2.16 -15.06
CA ARG A 99 -12.58 -2.42 -16.42
C ARG A 99 -12.65 -3.93 -16.75
N VAL A 100 -11.68 -4.73 -16.27
CA VAL A 100 -11.67 -6.20 -16.43
C VAL A 100 -12.86 -6.82 -15.70
N MET A 101 -13.17 -6.35 -14.50
CA MET A 101 -14.29 -6.83 -13.69
C MET A 101 -15.64 -6.28 -14.16
N LEU A 102 -15.69 -5.12 -14.80
CA LEU A 102 -16.91 -4.57 -15.41
C LEU A 102 -17.31 -5.30 -16.69
N ARG A 103 -16.34 -5.88 -17.41
CA ARG A 103 -16.59 -6.58 -18.67
C ARG A 103 -17.33 -7.89 -18.44
N ARG A 104 -18.54 -8.02 -19.02
CA ARG A 104 -19.43 -9.18 -18.82
C ARG A 104 -18.86 -10.49 -19.37
N GLU A 105 -18.09 -10.41 -20.46
CA GLU A 105 -17.48 -11.53 -21.17
C GLU A 105 -16.22 -12.08 -20.48
N THR A 106 -15.77 -11.44 -19.40
CA THR A 106 -14.60 -11.92 -18.62
C THR A 106 -14.92 -13.30 -18.05
N ASN A 107 -14.23 -14.32 -18.53
CA ASN A 107 -14.26 -15.65 -17.94
C ASN A 107 -13.41 -15.66 -16.68
N VAL A 108 -14.05 -15.70 -15.54
CA VAL A 108 -13.42 -15.57 -14.22
C VAL A 108 -12.55 -16.79 -13.90
N ASP A 109 -12.94 -18.00 -14.30
CA ASP A 109 -12.18 -19.23 -14.06
C ASP A 109 -10.86 -19.21 -14.83
N THR A 110 -10.92 -18.87 -16.13
CA THR A 110 -9.73 -18.72 -16.97
C THR A 110 -8.82 -17.61 -16.43
N LEU A 111 -9.39 -16.48 -15.99
CA LEU A 111 -8.63 -15.37 -15.44
C LEU A 111 -7.87 -15.79 -14.18
N ALA A 112 -8.54 -16.46 -13.23
CA ALA A 112 -7.95 -16.93 -11.99
C ALA A 112 -6.84 -17.96 -12.24
N ALA A 113 -7.09 -18.93 -13.14
CA ALA A 113 -6.10 -19.94 -13.51
C ALA A 113 -4.85 -19.30 -14.15
N ASN A 114 -5.03 -18.36 -15.08
CA ASN A 114 -3.94 -17.67 -15.76
C ASN A 114 -3.11 -16.83 -14.79
N ILE A 115 -3.74 -16.11 -13.87
CA ILE A 115 -3.04 -15.32 -12.84
C ILE A 115 -2.20 -16.26 -11.96
N ALA A 116 -2.78 -17.33 -11.44
CA ALA A 116 -2.07 -18.28 -10.59
C ALA A 116 -0.88 -18.94 -11.32
N ALA A 117 -1.08 -19.36 -12.56
CA ALA A 117 -0.02 -19.94 -13.40
C ALA A 117 1.09 -18.92 -13.67
N TYR A 118 0.75 -17.66 -13.90
CA TYR A 118 1.73 -16.63 -14.21
C TYR A 118 2.58 -16.26 -13.00
N ILE A 119 1.98 -16.12 -11.79
CA ILE A 119 2.71 -15.93 -10.54
C ILE A 119 3.75 -17.04 -10.35
N ARG A 120 3.34 -18.30 -10.49
CA ARG A 120 4.24 -19.46 -10.37
C ARG A 120 5.35 -19.46 -11.42
N ARG A 121 5.03 -19.04 -12.65
CA ARG A 121 6.04 -18.91 -13.71
C ARG A 121 7.09 -17.88 -13.36
N ILE A 122 6.70 -16.71 -12.82
CA ILE A 122 7.63 -15.66 -12.37
C ILE A 122 8.52 -16.21 -11.26
N ASN A 123 7.94 -16.80 -10.21
CA ASN A 123 8.72 -17.33 -9.08
C ASN A 123 9.72 -18.40 -9.52
N ARG A 124 9.30 -19.36 -10.35
CA ARG A 124 10.18 -20.41 -10.87
C ARG A 124 11.33 -19.87 -11.70
N ALA A 125 11.08 -18.85 -12.52
CA ALA A 125 12.10 -18.25 -13.37
C ALA A 125 13.26 -17.61 -12.59
N VAL A 126 13.00 -17.17 -11.35
CA VAL A 126 14.01 -16.51 -10.50
C VAL A 126 14.38 -17.30 -9.24
N GLY A 127 13.86 -18.52 -9.09
CA GLY A 127 14.16 -19.38 -7.95
C GLY A 127 13.49 -18.96 -6.63
N LEU A 128 12.42 -18.19 -6.68
CA LEU A 128 11.61 -17.89 -5.50
C LEU A 128 10.67 -19.06 -5.16
N PRO A 129 10.38 -19.29 -3.88
CA PRO A 129 9.46 -20.34 -3.45
C PRO A 129 8.02 -20.05 -3.89
N GLU A 130 7.14 -21.03 -3.79
CA GLU A 130 5.70 -20.83 -3.91
C GLU A 130 5.27 -19.79 -2.85
N PRO A 131 4.50 -18.75 -3.23
CA PRO A 131 4.10 -17.71 -2.28
C PRO A 131 3.08 -18.27 -1.28
N ASN A 132 3.28 -17.98 0.00
CA ASN A 132 2.30 -18.31 1.03
C ASN A 132 1.02 -17.49 0.91
N GLU A 133 1.15 -16.28 0.40
CA GLU A 133 0.08 -15.31 0.23
C GLU A 133 0.16 -14.64 -1.14
N VAL A 134 -0.99 -14.36 -1.72
CA VAL A 134 -1.15 -13.49 -2.90
C VAL A 134 -2.13 -12.39 -2.57
N GLN A 135 -1.81 -11.17 -2.94
CA GLN A 135 -2.68 -10.02 -2.77
C GLN A 135 -3.29 -9.59 -4.11
N ILE A 136 -4.59 -9.32 -4.08
CA ILE A 136 -5.31 -8.75 -5.23
C ILE A 136 -5.61 -7.28 -4.94
N ASP A 137 -5.12 -6.42 -5.80
CA ASP A 137 -5.43 -5.00 -5.79
C ASP A 137 -6.45 -4.70 -6.91
N CYS A 138 -7.65 -4.28 -6.53
CA CYS A 138 -8.70 -3.94 -7.47
C CYS A 138 -9.65 -2.90 -6.89
N ASP A 139 -9.83 -1.80 -7.63
CA ASP A 139 -10.80 -0.76 -7.27
C ASP A 139 -12.22 -1.14 -7.75
N TRP A 140 -12.75 -2.27 -7.25
CA TRP A 140 -14.08 -2.69 -7.67
C TRP A 140 -15.16 -1.69 -7.26
N SER A 141 -16.17 -1.57 -8.10
CA SER A 141 -17.32 -0.71 -7.92
C SER A 141 -18.60 -1.54 -7.72
N THR A 142 -19.71 -0.87 -7.46
CA THR A 142 -21.03 -1.54 -7.37
C THR A 142 -21.37 -2.32 -8.65
N GLY A 143 -20.91 -1.87 -9.82
CA GLY A 143 -21.15 -2.56 -11.10
C GLY A 143 -20.29 -3.78 -11.35
N SER A 144 -19.14 -3.89 -10.67
CA SER A 144 -18.18 -4.99 -10.87
C SER A 144 -18.08 -5.92 -9.65
N ARG A 145 -18.69 -5.57 -8.52
CA ARG A 145 -18.54 -6.26 -7.24
C ARG A 145 -18.84 -7.76 -7.32
N ASP A 146 -19.94 -8.15 -7.94
CA ASP A 146 -20.36 -9.53 -7.95
C ASP A 146 -19.37 -10.42 -8.72
N ARG A 147 -18.81 -9.87 -9.81
CA ARG A 147 -17.76 -10.54 -10.58
C ARG A 147 -16.44 -10.57 -9.84
N PHE A 148 -16.10 -9.50 -9.14
CA PHE A 148 -14.90 -9.48 -8.30
C PHE A 148 -15.00 -10.50 -7.15
N MET A 149 -16.13 -10.59 -6.45
CA MET A 149 -16.33 -11.63 -5.42
C MET A 149 -16.20 -13.03 -5.99
N LEU A 150 -16.85 -13.30 -7.13
CA LEU A 150 -16.72 -14.58 -7.82
C LEU A 150 -15.26 -14.89 -8.21
N PHE A 151 -14.53 -13.88 -8.70
CA PHE A 151 -13.11 -14.03 -9.02
C PHE A 151 -12.27 -14.40 -7.78
N ILE A 152 -12.46 -13.73 -6.65
CA ILE A 152 -11.76 -14.04 -5.39
C ILE A 152 -12.07 -15.47 -4.95
N ASP A 153 -13.35 -15.87 -4.94
CA ASP A 153 -13.77 -17.24 -4.57
C ASP A 153 -13.17 -18.29 -5.51
N THR A 154 -13.10 -17.98 -6.80
CA THR A 154 -12.49 -18.86 -7.81
C THR A 154 -10.98 -18.96 -7.63
N LEU A 155 -10.30 -17.84 -7.40
CA LEU A 155 -8.86 -17.83 -7.16
C LEU A 155 -8.51 -18.58 -5.86
N LYS A 156 -9.32 -18.46 -4.81
CA LYS A 156 -9.15 -19.20 -3.56
C LYS A 156 -9.28 -20.70 -3.76
N ARG A 157 -10.26 -21.15 -4.53
CA ARG A 157 -10.49 -22.58 -4.80
C ARG A 157 -9.45 -23.21 -5.73
N HIS A 158 -9.04 -22.49 -6.75
CA HIS A 158 -8.22 -23.06 -7.84
C HIS A 158 -6.77 -22.53 -7.84
N GLY A 159 -6.52 -21.44 -7.16
CA GLY A 159 -5.18 -20.84 -7.10
C GLY A 159 -4.17 -21.67 -6.31
N GLY A 160 -4.62 -22.44 -5.31
CA GLY A 160 -3.77 -23.28 -4.47
C GLY A 160 -2.86 -22.45 -3.53
N PHE A 161 -3.14 -21.17 -3.33
CA PHE A 161 -2.42 -20.32 -2.38
C PHE A 161 -2.97 -20.55 -0.96
N ARG A 162 -2.07 -20.51 0.03
CA ARG A 162 -2.46 -20.71 1.43
C ARG A 162 -3.32 -19.56 1.96
N ASN A 163 -2.98 -18.33 1.61
CA ASN A 163 -3.68 -17.12 2.01
C ASN A 163 -3.94 -16.22 0.79
N LEU A 164 -5.05 -15.53 0.82
CA LEU A 164 -5.37 -14.43 -0.08
C LEU A 164 -5.63 -13.17 0.73
N SER A 165 -5.12 -12.04 0.24
CA SER A 165 -5.49 -10.71 0.73
C SER A 165 -6.00 -9.84 -0.40
N ALA A 166 -6.71 -8.78 -0.05
CA ALA A 166 -7.16 -7.78 -1.01
C ALA A 166 -6.98 -6.37 -0.44
N THR A 167 -6.68 -5.43 -1.31
CA THR A 167 -6.70 -4.01 -0.95
C THR A 167 -8.15 -3.54 -0.75
N ILE A 168 -8.37 -2.72 0.26
CA ILE A 168 -9.68 -2.17 0.61
C ILE A 168 -9.59 -0.65 0.60
N ARG A 169 -10.36 -0.02 -0.28
CA ARG A 169 -10.48 1.45 -0.32
C ARG A 169 -11.40 1.96 0.79
N LEU A 170 -11.17 3.18 1.26
CA LEU A 170 -11.99 3.81 2.31
C LEU A 170 -13.49 3.80 2.00
N HIS A 171 -13.87 4.09 0.77
CA HIS A 171 -15.29 4.08 0.35
C HIS A 171 -15.86 2.66 0.32
N GLN A 172 -15.05 1.64 0.00
CA GLN A 172 -15.46 0.24 0.02
C GLN A 172 -15.69 -0.21 1.47
N ALA A 173 -14.81 0.16 2.40
CA ALA A 173 -14.99 -0.12 3.81
C ALA A 173 -16.25 0.58 4.38
N LYS A 174 -16.46 1.85 4.04
CA LYS A 174 -17.62 2.64 4.50
C LYS A 174 -18.95 2.09 3.98
N HIS A 175 -19.00 1.65 2.75
CA HIS A 175 -20.23 1.20 2.09
C HIS A 175 -20.22 -0.32 1.87
N HIS A 176 -19.60 -1.10 2.77
CA HIS A 176 -19.39 -2.54 2.61
C HIS A 176 -20.69 -3.36 2.43
N THR A 177 -21.80 -2.90 2.97
CA THR A 177 -23.12 -3.52 2.71
C THR A 177 -23.54 -3.44 1.25
N ILE A 178 -23.05 -2.42 0.51
CA ILE A 178 -23.32 -2.21 -0.91
C ILE A 178 -22.19 -2.78 -1.78
N THR A 179 -20.95 -2.47 -1.43
CA THR A 179 -19.74 -2.88 -2.19
C THR A 179 -19.38 -4.34 -1.97
N ARG A 180 -19.92 -4.97 -0.93
CA ARG A 180 -19.63 -6.32 -0.43
C ARG A 180 -18.20 -6.45 0.14
N ILE A 181 -17.95 -7.56 0.78
CA ILE A 181 -16.67 -7.89 1.40
C ILE A 181 -16.10 -9.09 0.66
N PRO A 182 -14.86 -9.02 0.13
CA PRO A 182 -14.26 -10.14 -0.56
C PRO A 182 -13.98 -11.31 0.41
N GLY A 183 -14.12 -12.54 -0.09
CA GLY A 183 -13.88 -13.78 0.67
C GLY A 183 -12.38 -14.08 0.87
N VAL A 184 -11.59 -13.07 1.24
CA VAL A 184 -10.16 -13.18 1.52
C VAL A 184 -9.87 -13.41 3.00
N ASP A 185 -8.66 -13.80 3.33
CA ASP A 185 -8.26 -14.10 4.71
C ASP A 185 -8.03 -12.81 5.52
N HIS A 186 -7.58 -11.74 4.87
CA HIS A 186 -7.50 -10.38 5.43
C HIS A 186 -7.51 -9.32 4.34
N GLY A 187 -7.83 -8.09 4.72
CA GLY A 187 -7.74 -6.91 3.87
C GLY A 187 -6.49 -6.08 4.17
N VAL A 188 -6.15 -5.18 3.25
CA VAL A 188 -5.19 -4.10 3.49
C VAL A 188 -5.91 -2.78 3.21
N LEU A 189 -6.17 -2.02 4.27
CA LEU A 189 -6.82 -0.72 4.15
C LEU A 189 -5.87 0.29 3.49
N MET A 190 -6.22 0.77 2.31
CA MET A 190 -5.49 1.86 1.65
C MET A 190 -5.95 3.20 2.24
N TYR A 191 -5.21 3.72 3.25
CA TYR A 191 -5.58 4.95 3.96
C TYR A 191 -5.00 6.19 3.28
N TYR A 192 -5.22 6.31 1.98
CA TYR A 192 -4.78 7.40 1.13
C TYR A 192 -5.63 7.53 -0.14
N ASN A 193 -5.33 8.53 -1.00
CA ASN A 193 -6.08 8.85 -2.22
C ASN A 193 -7.55 9.08 -1.92
N MET A 194 -7.81 10.00 -1.00
CA MET A 194 -9.15 10.26 -0.49
C MET A 194 -9.81 11.53 -1.06
N GLY A 195 -9.03 12.36 -1.75
CA GLY A 195 -9.49 13.59 -2.41
C GLY A 195 -9.56 13.47 -3.94
N SER A 196 -10.02 14.55 -4.61
CA SER A 196 -9.99 14.67 -6.06
C SER A 196 -8.76 15.47 -6.50
N VAL A 197 -8.13 15.05 -7.58
CA VAL A 197 -7.01 15.78 -8.19
C VAL A 197 -7.44 17.00 -9.02
N GLU A 198 -8.73 17.08 -9.39
CA GLU A 198 -9.20 18.02 -10.44
C GLU A 198 -9.50 19.42 -9.93
N THR A 199 -10.07 19.59 -8.76
CA THR A 199 -10.72 20.85 -8.38
C THR A 199 -10.39 21.41 -7.01
N ASP A 200 -9.76 20.65 -6.13
CA ASP A 200 -9.59 21.06 -4.75
C ASP A 200 -8.17 21.57 -4.48
N THR A 201 -8.07 22.61 -3.69
CA THR A 201 -6.82 23.05 -3.04
C THR A 201 -6.37 22.07 -1.94
N VAL A 202 -7.15 21.03 -1.70
CA VAL A 202 -6.96 20.00 -0.68
C VAL A 202 -6.00 18.94 -1.21
N ASN A 203 -5.09 18.49 -0.35
CA ASN A 203 -4.20 17.39 -0.67
C ASN A 203 -5.00 16.10 -0.95
N SER A 204 -4.94 15.61 -2.19
CA SER A 204 -5.74 14.45 -2.61
C SER A 204 -5.21 13.13 -2.04
N ILE A 205 -3.93 13.08 -1.63
CA ILE A 205 -3.34 11.90 -0.98
C ILE A 205 -3.94 11.74 0.42
N TYR A 206 -3.87 12.79 1.25
CA TYR A 206 -4.38 12.79 2.61
C TYR A 206 -4.93 14.15 3.02
N ASP A 207 -6.16 14.16 3.47
CA ASP A 207 -6.78 15.26 4.21
C ASP A 207 -7.53 14.71 5.42
N ARG A 208 -7.18 15.19 6.61
CA ARG A 208 -7.77 14.70 7.85
C ARG A 208 -9.29 14.89 7.94
N LYS A 209 -9.82 15.99 7.39
CA LYS A 209 -11.26 16.26 7.41
C LYS A 209 -12.02 15.25 6.57
N ILE A 210 -11.44 14.89 5.40
CA ILE A 210 -11.98 13.85 4.53
C ILE A 210 -11.85 12.48 5.23
N ALA A 211 -10.67 12.14 5.77
CA ALA A 211 -10.40 10.89 6.45
C ALA A 211 -11.39 10.60 7.59
N LYS A 212 -11.70 11.59 8.42
CA LYS A 212 -12.67 11.47 9.52
C LYS A 212 -14.06 10.98 9.09
N ARG A 213 -14.47 11.22 7.83
CA ARG A 213 -15.76 10.76 7.29
C ARG A 213 -15.82 9.23 7.12
N TYR A 214 -14.68 8.56 7.16
CA TYR A 214 -14.53 7.13 6.94
C TYR A 214 -14.20 6.34 8.22
N LEU A 215 -13.53 6.97 9.19
CA LEU A 215 -13.00 6.30 10.39
C LEU A 215 -14.07 5.54 11.19
N GLY A 216 -15.25 6.14 11.35
CA GLY A 216 -16.34 5.50 12.10
C GLY A 216 -16.79 4.16 11.52
N SER A 217 -16.66 3.99 10.21
CA SER A 217 -17.06 2.77 9.50
C SER A 217 -16.07 1.62 9.69
N LEU A 218 -14.83 1.92 10.04
CA LEU A 218 -13.80 0.90 10.25
C LEU A 218 -14.11 0.00 11.45
N LYS A 219 -14.72 0.56 12.50
CA LYS A 219 -15.08 -0.18 13.74
C LYS A 219 -16.01 -1.38 13.50
N VAL A 220 -16.80 -1.32 12.46
CA VAL A 220 -17.80 -2.34 12.13
C VAL A 220 -17.45 -3.15 10.89
N TYR A 221 -16.28 -2.91 10.31
CA TYR A 221 -15.84 -3.68 9.14
C TYR A 221 -15.38 -5.07 9.59
N PRO A 222 -16.01 -6.16 9.10
CA PRO A 222 -15.84 -7.48 9.71
C PRO A 222 -14.57 -8.23 9.28
N LEU A 223 -13.90 -7.77 8.21
CA LEU A 223 -12.65 -8.40 7.75
C LEU A 223 -11.47 -7.91 8.58
N PRO A 224 -10.60 -8.79 9.12
CA PRO A 224 -9.33 -8.35 9.71
C PRO A 224 -8.50 -7.57 8.70
N MET A 225 -7.93 -6.44 9.11
CA MET A 225 -7.20 -5.56 8.20
C MET A 225 -5.82 -5.19 8.71
N ASP A 226 -4.85 -5.23 7.80
CA ASP A 226 -3.61 -4.48 7.90
C ASP A 226 -3.82 -3.08 7.28
N VAL A 227 -2.84 -2.19 7.40
CA VAL A 227 -2.96 -0.80 6.97
C VAL A 227 -1.85 -0.42 6.02
N ALA A 228 -2.21 0.21 4.90
CA ALA A 228 -1.25 0.86 4.01
C ALA A 228 -1.25 2.37 4.21
N LEU A 229 -0.06 2.94 4.47
CA LEU A 229 0.17 4.37 4.65
C LEU A 229 1.02 4.93 3.51
N PRO A 230 0.70 6.13 2.98
CA PRO A 230 1.42 6.72 1.85
C PRO A 230 2.69 7.44 2.32
N ILE A 231 3.79 7.20 1.63
CA ILE A 231 5.05 7.94 1.83
C ILE A 231 5.53 8.61 0.54
N TYR A 232 4.77 8.46 -0.53
CA TYR A 232 5.04 9.07 -1.82
C TYR A 232 4.60 10.55 -1.90
N ALA A 233 5.05 11.20 -2.95
CA ALA A 233 4.61 12.53 -3.35
C ALA A 233 4.35 12.54 -4.86
N TRP A 234 3.48 13.42 -5.30
CA TRP A 234 3.27 13.72 -6.70
C TRP A 234 3.06 15.21 -6.95
N GLY A 235 3.27 15.64 -8.19
CA GLY A 235 2.90 16.95 -8.70
C GLY A 235 1.66 16.84 -9.59
N ILE A 236 0.74 17.76 -9.44
CA ILE A 236 -0.39 17.92 -10.37
C ILE A 236 -0.09 19.13 -11.23
N HIS A 237 0.14 18.90 -12.52
CA HIS A 237 0.43 19.94 -13.47
C HIS A 237 -0.88 20.50 -14.06
N PHE A 238 -1.04 21.80 -13.94
CA PHE A 238 -2.16 22.53 -14.49
C PHE A 238 -1.67 23.44 -15.61
N SER A 239 -2.34 23.40 -16.74
CA SER A 239 -2.19 24.36 -17.82
C SER A 239 -3.55 24.95 -18.14
N GLU A 240 -3.64 26.28 -18.17
CA GLU A 240 -4.90 27.00 -18.39
C GLU A 240 -6.04 26.55 -17.45
N GLY A 241 -5.70 26.27 -16.18
CA GLY A 241 -6.66 25.84 -15.15
C GLY A 241 -7.16 24.39 -15.29
N ARG A 242 -6.56 23.58 -16.17
CA ARG A 242 -6.93 22.17 -16.37
C ARG A 242 -5.76 21.27 -15.99
N VAL A 243 -6.07 20.15 -15.35
CA VAL A 243 -5.07 19.10 -15.07
C VAL A 243 -4.60 18.51 -16.41
N THR A 244 -3.29 18.57 -16.65
CA THR A 244 -2.66 18.01 -17.84
C THR A 244 -1.91 16.73 -17.55
N GLU A 245 -1.27 16.62 -16.38
CA GLU A 245 -0.44 15.47 -16.01
C GLU A 245 -0.37 15.30 -14.49
N LEU A 246 -0.25 14.04 -14.05
CA LEU A 246 0.22 13.67 -12.72
C LEU A 246 1.69 13.29 -12.79
N ILE A 247 2.54 14.01 -12.08
CA ILE A 247 3.98 13.85 -12.09
C ILE A 247 4.40 13.04 -10.86
N ASN A 248 4.80 11.81 -11.06
CA ASN A 248 5.30 10.97 -9.99
C ASN A 248 6.76 11.30 -9.63
N ARG A 249 7.17 10.94 -8.42
CA ARG A 249 8.55 11.09 -7.92
C ARG A 249 9.04 12.54 -8.05
N ILE A 250 8.28 13.46 -7.50
CA ILE A 250 8.59 14.89 -7.50
C ILE A 250 8.34 15.47 -6.11
N HIS A 251 9.22 16.36 -5.68
CA HIS A 251 9.11 17.05 -4.41
C HIS A 251 9.24 18.55 -4.63
N ARG A 252 8.79 19.32 -3.65
CA ARG A 252 8.94 20.77 -3.65
C ARG A 252 10.40 21.22 -3.86
N ALA A 253 11.36 20.53 -3.23
CA ALA A 253 12.78 20.81 -3.34
C ALA A 253 13.31 20.78 -4.80
N ASP A 254 12.66 20.02 -5.68
CA ASP A 254 13.06 19.95 -7.10
C ASP A 254 12.88 21.28 -7.85
N PHE A 255 12.12 22.22 -7.28
CA PHE A 255 11.82 23.52 -7.87
C PHE A 255 12.44 24.70 -7.12
N GLU A 256 12.82 24.54 -5.85
CA GLU A 256 13.23 25.67 -4.98
C GLU A 256 14.48 26.40 -5.45
N GLN A 257 15.40 25.68 -6.11
CA GLN A 257 16.65 26.24 -6.65
C GLN A 257 16.53 26.70 -8.12
N ASP A 258 15.38 26.47 -8.75
CA ASP A 258 15.20 26.75 -10.19
C ASP A 258 14.47 28.09 -10.37
N THR A 259 15.21 29.10 -10.84
CA THR A 259 14.69 30.47 -11.03
C THR A 259 13.56 30.59 -12.05
N ASN A 260 13.35 29.56 -12.87
CA ASN A 260 12.23 29.50 -13.82
C ASN A 260 10.89 29.26 -13.12
N PHE A 261 10.92 28.94 -11.82
CA PHE A 261 9.71 28.70 -11.01
C PHE A 261 9.58 29.74 -9.89
N LEU A 262 8.36 30.09 -9.57
CA LEU A 262 7.99 30.81 -8.36
C LEU A 262 7.50 29.79 -7.33
N VAL A 263 8.24 29.63 -6.26
CA VAL A 263 7.96 28.69 -5.17
C VAL A 263 7.62 29.48 -3.89
N PRO A 264 6.35 29.87 -3.67
CA PRO A 264 6.00 30.70 -2.52
C PRO A 264 6.18 29.93 -1.20
N HIS A 265 6.69 30.59 -0.17
CA HIS A 265 6.86 29.98 1.15
C HIS A 265 5.49 29.53 1.72
N GLY A 266 5.42 28.30 2.21
CA GLY A 266 4.21 27.74 2.81
C GLY A 266 3.08 27.36 1.83
N SER A 267 3.27 27.57 0.53
CA SER A 267 2.33 27.13 -0.50
C SER A 267 2.79 25.82 -1.13
N ASN A 268 1.86 24.93 -1.42
CA ASN A 268 2.10 23.73 -2.23
C ASN A 268 1.96 23.98 -3.74
N LEU A 269 1.56 25.20 -4.13
CA LEU A 269 1.40 25.61 -5.52
C LEU A 269 2.65 26.36 -5.99
N ILE A 270 3.19 25.91 -7.12
CA ILE A 270 4.38 26.44 -7.80
C ILE A 270 3.96 26.97 -9.13
N THR A 271 4.38 28.20 -9.49
CA THR A 271 4.04 28.82 -10.77
C THR A 271 5.25 28.84 -11.69
N VAL A 272 5.06 28.50 -12.96
CA VAL A 272 6.09 28.57 -14.01
C VAL A 272 6.27 30.01 -14.48
N LYS A 273 7.45 30.60 -14.27
CA LYS A 273 7.78 31.97 -14.69
C LYS A 273 8.23 32.04 -16.14
N HIS A 274 9.02 31.06 -16.56
CA HIS A 274 9.57 30.97 -17.91
C HIS A 274 9.38 29.55 -18.45
N SER A 275 8.94 29.48 -19.72
CA SER A 275 8.71 28.18 -20.36
C SER A 275 10.01 27.40 -20.50
N LEU A 276 9.99 26.10 -20.12
CA LEU A 276 11.18 25.24 -20.16
C LEU A 276 10.82 23.78 -20.33
N ILE A 277 11.82 22.96 -20.62
CA ILE A 277 11.75 21.50 -20.50
C ILE A 277 12.54 21.08 -19.26
N LYS A 278 11.89 20.37 -18.33
CA LYS A 278 12.52 19.83 -17.12
C LYS A 278 12.05 18.39 -16.90
N GLY A 279 13.01 17.49 -16.69
CA GLY A 279 12.67 16.06 -16.49
C GLY A 279 11.90 15.43 -17.66
N GLY A 280 12.16 15.89 -18.90
CA GLY A 280 11.47 15.41 -20.10
C GLY A 280 10.04 15.97 -20.29
N ARG A 281 9.60 16.92 -19.45
CA ARG A 281 8.27 17.56 -19.52
C ARG A 281 8.40 19.02 -19.93
N TYR A 282 7.48 19.48 -20.76
CA TYR A 282 7.37 20.88 -21.11
C TYR A 282 6.46 21.59 -20.10
N TYR A 283 6.96 22.67 -19.53
CA TYR A 283 6.25 23.60 -18.67
C TYR A 283 6.11 24.93 -19.41
N ARG A 284 4.90 25.44 -19.52
CA ARG A 284 4.61 26.72 -20.16
C ARG A 284 4.59 27.84 -19.13
N THR A 285 5.00 29.03 -19.49
CA THR A 285 4.86 30.23 -18.65
C THR A 285 3.39 30.40 -18.23
N GLY A 286 3.14 30.54 -16.93
CA GLY A 286 1.81 30.64 -16.33
C GLY A 286 1.19 29.30 -15.93
N ASP A 287 1.80 28.15 -16.30
CA ASP A 287 1.40 26.86 -15.77
C ASP A 287 1.63 26.81 -14.25
N GLU A 288 0.89 25.94 -13.60
CA GLU A 288 1.01 25.68 -12.15
C GLU A 288 1.29 24.21 -11.88
N VAL A 289 2.10 23.96 -10.86
CA VAL A 289 2.34 22.62 -10.34
C VAL A 289 1.98 22.60 -8.87
N ARG A 290 0.98 21.82 -8.50
CA ARG A 290 0.61 21.59 -7.11
C ARG A 290 1.33 20.35 -6.61
N ILE A 291 2.21 20.52 -5.62
CA ILE A 291 2.90 19.40 -4.96
C ILE A 291 2.01 18.88 -3.84
N GLU A 292 1.72 17.60 -3.87
CA GLU A 292 1.00 16.90 -2.83
C GLU A 292 1.89 15.82 -2.23
N GLU A 293 1.99 15.83 -0.92
CA GLU A 293 2.82 14.91 -0.15
C GLU A 293 2.25 14.74 1.26
N VAL A 294 2.71 13.71 1.95
CA VAL A 294 2.38 13.45 3.35
C VAL A 294 3.60 13.78 4.21
N THR A 295 3.40 14.50 5.29
CA THR A 295 4.47 14.85 6.23
C THR A 295 4.65 13.77 7.30
N SER A 296 5.79 13.81 8.03
CA SER A 296 5.99 12.94 9.21
C SER A 296 4.90 13.13 10.26
N LYS A 297 4.44 14.37 10.46
CA LYS A 297 3.34 14.69 11.38
C LYS A 297 2.03 14.04 10.92
N ASP A 298 1.73 14.09 9.62
CA ASP A 298 0.52 13.50 9.06
C ASP A 298 0.53 11.97 9.24
N LEU A 299 1.66 11.29 8.99
CA LEU A 299 1.78 9.85 9.18
C LEU A 299 1.55 9.41 10.63
N LEU A 300 2.11 10.15 11.59
CA LEU A 300 1.86 9.91 13.02
C LEU A 300 0.39 10.18 13.39
N GLU A 301 -0.23 11.18 12.79
CA GLU A 301 -1.65 11.48 12.99
C GLU A 301 -2.54 10.39 12.39
N MET A 302 -2.24 9.93 11.16
CA MET A 302 -2.94 8.83 10.49
C MET A 302 -2.90 7.56 11.34
N ALA A 303 -1.72 7.19 11.84
CA ALA A 303 -1.55 6.01 12.69
C ALA A 303 -2.37 6.09 13.98
N ARG A 304 -2.33 7.24 14.68
CA ARG A 304 -3.13 7.46 15.91
C ARG A 304 -4.64 7.45 15.64
N ASP A 305 -5.08 8.05 14.53
CA ASP A 305 -6.50 8.05 14.16
C ASP A 305 -6.99 6.63 13.82
N LEU A 306 -6.19 5.85 13.11
CA LEU A 306 -6.49 4.45 12.78
C LEU A 306 -6.49 3.55 14.02
N SER A 307 -5.47 3.66 14.89
CA SER A 307 -5.38 2.90 16.15
C SER A 307 -6.65 3.01 17.01
N ARG A 308 -7.28 4.19 17.02
CA ARG A 308 -8.52 4.44 17.78
C ARG A 308 -9.79 3.93 17.13
N HIS A 309 -9.75 3.63 15.83
CA HIS A 309 -10.96 3.35 15.04
C HIS A 309 -10.96 1.95 14.41
N MET A 310 -9.84 1.27 14.34
CA MET A 310 -9.81 -0.11 13.87
C MET A 310 -10.34 -1.06 14.94
N PRO A 311 -11.09 -2.13 14.56
CA PRO A 311 -11.65 -3.08 15.51
C PRO A 311 -10.58 -3.93 16.20
N THR A 312 -9.47 -4.16 15.49
CA THR A 312 -8.31 -4.92 15.96
C THR A 312 -7.04 -4.21 15.55
N ARG A 313 -5.97 -4.41 16.30
CA ARG A 313 -4.64 -3.94 15.92
C ARG A 313 -4.22 -4.62 14.60
N PRO A 314 -3.68 -3.88 13.61
CA PRO A 314 -3.14 -4.49 12.41
C PRO A 314 -1.91 -5.37 12.76
N ARG A 315 -1.67 -6.41 12.00
CA ARG A 315 -0.45 -7.23 12.12
C ARG A 315 0.76 -6.49 11.55
N GLU A 316 0.52 -5.74 10.48
CA GLU A 316 1.53 -5.00 9.74
C GLU A 316 1.01 -3.61 9.35
N VAL A 317 1.93 -2.63 9.38
CA VAL A 317 1.73 -1.33 8.73
C VAL A 317 2.64 -1.29 7.52
N ILE A 318 2.02 -1.15 6.35
CA ILE A 318 2.68 -1.27 5.06
C ILE A 318 2.87 0.11 4.47
N PHE A 319 4.09 0.55 4.27
CA PHE A 319 4.36 1.86 3.68
C PHE A 319 4.39 1.78 2.14
N PHE A 320 3.64 2.64 1.48
CA PHE A 320 3.57 2.71 0.01
C PHE A 320 4.33 3.95 -0.47
N ASP A 321 5.49 3.82 -1.14
CA ASP A 321 6.15 2.58 -1.50
C ASP A 321 7.66 2.66 -1.17
N LEU A 322 8.36 1.53 -1.20
CA LEU A 322 9.80 1.42 -0.97
C LEU A 322 10.56 2.00 -2.17
N ASP A 323 10.77 3.29 -2.12
CA ASP A 323 11.58 4.05 -3.08
C ASP A 323 12.35 5.13 -2.29
N GLU A 324 13.68 5.13 -2.40
CA GLU A 324 14.51 6.09 -1.66
C GLU A 324 14.15 7.54 -1.95
N HIS A 325 13.66 7.83 -3.16
CA HIS A 325 13.16 9.15 -3.51
C HIS A 325 12.00 9.59 -2.61
N HIS A 326 11.13 8.67 -2.21
CA HIS A 326 9.98 8.97 -1.36
C HIS A 326 10.32 9.01 0.12
N PHE A 327 11.12 8.08 0.62
CA PHE A 327 11.32 7.94 2.06
C PHE A 327 12.51 8.73 2.63
N ASN A 328 13.45 9.20 1.81
CA ASN A 328 14.63 9.91 2.32
C ASN A 328 14.28 11.09 3.22
N LYS A 329 13.23 11.85 2.90
CA LYS A 329 12.77 12.98 3.72
C LYS A 329 12.36 12.60 5.15
N TYR A 330 11.89 11.36 5.36
CA TYR A 330 11.50 10.87 6.68
C TYR A 330 12.68 10.36 7.50
N ILE A 331 13.78 10.01 6.84
CA ILE A 331 14.98 9.51 7.50
C ILE A 331 15.94 10.64 7.83
N THR A 332 16.17 11.56 6.88
CA THR A 332 17.17 12.64 7.03
C THR A 332 16.72 13.76 7.94
N ASN A 333 15.42 14.00 8.05
CA ASN A 333 14.85 15.13 8.77
C ASN A 333 14.16 14.74 10.10
N TYR A 334 14.29 13.47 10.52
CA TYR A 334 13.64 12.98 11.71
C TYR A 334 14.66 12.81 12.85
N GLU A 335 14.57 13.71 13.82
CA GLU A 335 15.39 13.67 15.03
C GLU A 335 14.75 12.72 16.05
N SER A 336 15.15 11.47 16.03
CA SER A 336 14.77 10.48 17.03
C SER A 336 15.89 9.47 17.20
N GLU A 337 16.06 8.94 18.40
CA GLU A 337 16.94 7.80 18.70
C GLU A 337 16.46 6.51 18.00
N THR A 338 15.24 6.51 17.50
CA THR A 338 14.59 5.39 16.83
C THR A 338 14.30 5.73 15.38
N ASN A 339 14.07 4.70 14.56
CA ASN A 339 13.68 4.85 13.16
C ASN A 339 12.24 5.38 13.04
N PHE A 340 12.01 6.38 12.19
CA PHE A 340 10.70 7.01 11.97
C PHE A 340 9.57 6.01 11.73
N PHE A 341 9.80 5.01 10.87
CA PHE A 341 8.79 4.00 10.55
C PHE A 341 8.40 3.16 11.77
N LYS A 342 9.37 2.84 12.63
CA LYS A 342 9.11 2.17 13.91
C LYS A 342 8.26 3.04 14.85
N ASP A 343 8.48 4.36 14.86
CA ASP A 343 7.68 5.26 15.70
C ASP A 343 6.23 5.39 15.18
N VAL A 344 6.04 5.35 13.87
CA VAL A 344 4.68 5.32 13.29
C VAL A 344 3.93 4.04 13.71
N VAL A 345 4.55 2.88 13.62
CA VAL A 345 3.87 1.60 13.98
C VAL A 345 3.62 1.49 15.48
N ARG A 346 4.42 2.11 16.33
CA ARG A 346 4.18 2.19 17.79
C ARG A 346 2.96 3.02 18.17
N CYS A 347 2.40 3.78 17.24
CA CYS A 347 1.14 4.51 17.48
C CYS A 347 -0.09 3.59 17.46
N PHE A 348 0.04 2.34 17.00
CA PHE A 348 -1.01 1.32 17.01
C PHE A 348 -0.95 0.48 18.27
#